data_1ce78c62087c63c21c9c292583a8a096
#
_entry.id   1ce78c62087c63c21c9c292583a8a096
#
_cell.length_a   1.000
_cell.length_b   1.000
_cell.length_c   1.000
_cell.angle_alpha   90.00
_cell.angle_beta   90.00
_cell.angle_gamma   90.00
#
_symmetry.space_group_name_H-M   'P 1'
#
loop_
_entity.id
_entity.type
_entity.pdbx_description
1 polymer ?
#
loop_
_entity_poly.entity_id
_entity_poly.type
_entity_poly.pdbx_seq_one_letter_code
_entity_poly.pdbx_strand_id
1 'polypeptide(L)'
;MDKTKILVVDDESRMRKLVKDFLVRQGYTVLEAADGMEAMDYFYEDKDIALIILDVMMPKMDGWQVCREIRMHSKVPIIMLTARSEERDELQGFDLGVDEYISKPFSPKILVARVEAILRRTQGSGNTDEIQPAESWWTKRHIQ
;
A
#
# COMPACT_ATOMS: atom_id res chain seq x y z
N MET A 1 -14.88 16.53 7.49
CA MET A 1 -13.51 16.09 7.41
C MET A 1 -13.38 14.86 6.56
N ASP A 2 -12.51 14.90 5.61
CA ASP A 2 -12.38 13.79 4.68
C ASP A 2 -11.63 12.64 5.30
N LYS A 3 -12.12 11.45 5.03
CA LYS A 3 -11.44 10.26 5.50
C LYS A 3 -10.33 9.89 4.52
N THR A 4 -9.28 9.33 5.05
CA THR A 4 -8.19 8.84 4.22
C THR A 4 -8.66 7.66 3.40
N LYS A 5 -8.40 7.68 2.11
CA LYS A 5 -8.82 6.62 1.19
C LYS A 5 -7.73 5.61 0.96
N ILE A 6 -8.08 4.34 1.05
CA ILE A 6 -7.16 3.24 0.81
C ILE A 6 -7.77 2.34 -0.26
N LEU A 7 -6.99 2.00 -1.26
CA LEU A 7 -7.43 1.08 -2.31
C LEU A 7 -6.91 -0.31 -1.97
N VAL A 8 -7.81 -1.27 -1.85
CA VAL A 8 -7.44 -2.66 -1.56
C VAL A 8 -7.68 -3.49 -2.81
N VAL A 9 -6.62 -4.11 -3.30
CA VAL A 9 -6.66 -4.87 -4.55
C VAL A 9 -6.33 -6.33 -4.26
N ASP A 10 -7.30 -7.20 -4.42
CA ASP A 10 -7.12 -8.62 -4.16
C ASP A 10 -8.24 -9.36 -4.88
N ASP A 11 -7.90 -10.39 -5.64
CA ASP A 11 -8.92 -11.12 -6.38
C ASP A 11 -9.73 -12.06 -5.49
N GLU A 12 -9.27 -12.30 -4.26
CA GLU A 12 -10.00 -13.15 -3.34
C GLU A 12 -10.94 -12.28 -2.51
N SER A 13 -12.24 -12.41 -2.75
CA SER A 13 -13.20 -11.50 -2.14
C SER A 13 -13.24 -11.60 -0.62
N ARG A 14 -13.01 -12.77 -0.06
CA ARG A 14 -13.02 -12.93 1.39
C ARG A 14 -11.89 -12.16 2.03
N MET A 15 -10.70 -12.26 1.45
CA MET A 15 -9.54 -11.55 1.97
C MET A 15 -9.73 -10.06 1.83
N ARG A 16 -10.24 -9.63 0.68
CA ARG A 16 -10.47 -8.23 0.42
C ARG A 16 -11.47 -7.64 1.43
N LYS A 17 -12.54 -8.39 1.68
CA LYS A 17 -13.55 -7.93 2.64
C LYS A 17 -13.00 -7.88 4.05
N LEU A 18 -12.21 -8.85 4.43
CA LEU A 18 -11.60 -8.87 5.75
C LEU A 18 -10.72 -7.64 5.96
N VAL A 19 -9.87 -7.36 5.01
CA VAL A 19 -8.99 -6.20 5.09
C VAL A 19 -9.80 -4.92 5.14
N LYS A 20 -10.82 -4.84 4.29
CA LYS A 20 -11.68 -3.66 4.28
C LYS A 20 -12.33 -3.43 5.63
N ASP A 21 -12.88 -4.50 6.23
CA ASP A 21 -13.58 -4.36 7.50
C ASP A 21 -12.67 -3.82 8.60
N PHE A 22 -11.44 -4.30 8.65
CA PHE A 22 -10.52 -3.83 9.66
C PHE A 22 -10.13 -2.36 9.43
N LEU A 23 -9.93 -1.98 8.17
CA LEU A 23 -9.56 -0.60 7.87
C LEU A 23 -10.72 0.37 8.12
N VAL A 24 -11.93 -0.04 7.77
CA VAL A 24 -13.08 0.81 8.00
C VAL A 24 -13.28 1.06 9.50
N ARG A 25 -13.00 0.06 10.33
CA ARG A 25 -13.10 0.24 11.77
C ARG A 25 -12.12 1.29 12.28
N GLN A 26 -11.02 1.48 11.57
CA GLN A 26 -10.03 2.48 11.95
C GLN A 26 -10.35 3.86 11.41
N GLY A 27 -11.45 3.99 10.68
CA GLY A 27 -11.86 5.29 10.17
C GLY A 27 -11.48 5.58 8.73
N TYR A 28 -10.92 4.60 8.03
CA TYR A 28 -10.53 4.81 6.64
C TYR A 28 -11.70 4.56 5.69
N THR A 29 -11.65 5.22 4.54
CA THR A 29 -12.56 4.93 3.44
C THR A 29 -11.84 3.94 2.54
N VAL A 30 -12.49 2.83 2.19
CA VAL A 30 -11.84 1.77 1.43
C VAL A 30 -12.51 1.59 0.07
N LEU A 31 -11.69 1.61 -0.98
CA LEU A 31 -12.12 1.26 -2.33
C LEU A 31 -11.62 -0.15 -2.59
N GLU A 32 -12.42 -0.96 -3.27
CA GLU A 32 -12.07 -2.36 -3.53
C GLU A 32 -11.91 -2.61 -5.00
N ALA A 33 -10.85 -3.32 -5.37
CA ALA A 33 -10.64 -3.76 -6.75
C ALA A 33 -10.37 -5.25 -6.74
N ALA A 34 -10.98 -5.97 -7.65
CA ALA A 34 -10.86 -7.42 -7.71
C ALA A 34 -9.73 -7.88 -8.62
N ASP A 35 -9.17 -6.99 -9.41
CA ASP A 35 -8.05 -7.32 -10.28
C ASP A 35 -7.28 -6.05 -10.62
N GLY A 36 -6.19 -6.22 -11.36
CA GLY A 36 -5.32 -5.10 -11.66
C GLY A 36 -5.94 -4.07 -12.57
N MET A 37 -6.80 -4.51 -13.49
CA MET A 37 -7.44 -3.57 -14.39
C MET A 37 -8.38 -2.64 -13.62
N GLU A 38 -9.16 -3.21 -12.71
CA GLU A 38 -10.07 -2.43 -11.90
C GLU A 38 -9.28 -1.48 -11.00
N ALA A 39 -8.15 -1.96 -10.49
CA ALA A 39 -7.30 -1.11 -9.66
C ALA A 39 -6.80 0.10 -10.42
N MET A 40 -6.40 -0.09 -11.67
CA MET A 40 -5.91 1.03 -12.47
C MET A 40 -7.04 2.02 -12.78
N ASP A 41 -8.26 1.52 -12.98
CA ASP A 41 -9.39 2.41 -13.21
C ASP A 41 -9.58 3.33 -12.00
N TYR A 42 -9.55 2.76 -10.79
CA TYR A 42 -9.68 3.59 -9.59
C TYR A 42 -8.52 4.56 -9.46
N PHE A 43 -7.32 4.09 -9.73
CA PHE A 43 -6.15 4.94 -9.58
C PHE A 43 -6.22 6.16 -10.49
N TYR A 44 -6.65 5.97 -11.74
CA TYR A 44 -6.71 7.08 -12.66
C TYR A 44 -7.87 8.02 -12.36
N GLU A 45 -8.97 7.49 -11.84
CA GLU A 45 -10.13 8.31 -11.55
C GLU A 45 -10.05 9.07 -10.24
N ASP A 46 -9.42 8.48 -9.22
CA ASP A 46 -9.43 9.06 -7.89
C ASP A 46 -8.03 9.46 -7.48
N LYS A 47 -7.77 10.76 -7.48
CA LYS A 47 -6.43 11.27 -7.16
C LYS A 47 -6.18 11.40 -5.66
N ASP A 48 -7.18 11.07 -4.85
CA ASP A 48 -7.05 11.20 -3.40
C ASP A 48 -6.69 9.91 -2.70
N ILE A 49 -6.41 8.86 -3.43
CA ILE A 49 -5.99 7.60 -2.81
C ILE A 49 -4.67 7.80 -2.10
N ALA A 50 -4.65 7.52 -0.80
CA ALA A 50 -3.48 7.79 0.03
C ALA A 50 -2.57 6.58 0.20
N LEU A 51 -3.07 5.38 -0.09
CA LEU A 51 -2.28 4.16 0.07
C LEU A 51 -2.96 3.04 -0.69
N ILE A 52 -2.17 2.13 -1.24
CA ILE A 52 -2.69 1.00 -1.99
C ILE A 52 -2.17 -0.29 -1.38
N ILE A 53 -3.07 -1.23 -1.09
CA ILE A 53 -2.71 -2.56 -0.64
C ILE A 53 -2.94 -3.47 -1.83
N LEU A 54 -1.91 -4.18 -2.26
CA LEU A 54 -1.88 -4.81 -3.56
C LEU A 54 -1.40 -6.24 -3.49
N ASP A 55 -2.26 -7.18 -3.88
CA ASP A 55 -1.88 -8.58 -3.94
C ASP A 55 -1.00 -8.81 -5.17
N VAL A 56 0.04 -9.58 -5.01
CA VAL A 56 0.95 -9.89 -6.13
C VAL A 56 0.28 -10.81 -7.14
N MET A 57 -0.35 -11.88 -6.65
CA MET A 57 -0.88 -12.91 -7.54
C MET A 57 -2.33 -12.66 -7.90
N MET A 58 -2.56 -12.11 -9.07
CA MET A 58 -3.90 -11.84 -9.55
C MET A 58 -4.00 -12.16 -11.04
N PRO A 59 -5.19 -12.50 -11.52
CA PRO A 59 -5.37 -12.73 -12.95
C PRO A 59 -5.32 -11.42 -13.72
N LYS A 60 -5.16 -11.52 -15.02
CA LYS A 60 -5.15 -10.41 -15.96
C LYS A 60 -3.93 -9.53 -15.80
N MET A 61 -3.83 -8.78 -14.73
CA MET A 61 -2.73 -7.87 -14.52
C MET A 61 -2.26 -8.07 -13.09
N ASP A 62 -1.09 -8.66 -12.90
CA ASP A 62 -0.62 -8.99 -11.55
C ASP A 62 -0.15 -7.74 -10.81
N GLY A 63 0.16 -7.94 -9.52
CA GLY A 63 0.52 -6.81 -8.67
C GLY A 63 1.77 -6.08 -9.12
N TRP A 64 2.74 -6.80 -9.70
CA TRP A 64 3.95 -6.14 -10.17
C TRP A 64 3.65 -5.20 -11.33
N GLN A 65 2.78 -5.63 -12.24
CA GLN A 65 2.40 -4.79 -13.37
C GLN A 65 1.66 -3.55 -12.90
N VAL A 66 0.75 -3.72 -11.95
CA VAL A 66 0.02 -2.59 -11.38
C VAL A 66 0.99 -1.60 -10.73
N CYS A 67 1.94 -2.13 -9.96
CA CYS A 67 2.90 -1.29 -9.27
C CYS A 67 3.74 -0.49 -10.27
N ARG A 68 4.22 -1.14 -11.32
CA ARG A 68 5.01 -0.44 -12.33
C ARG A 68 4.22 0.68 -12.97
N GLU A 69 2.95 0.39 -13.30
CA GLU A 69 2.10 1.39 -13.93
C GLU A 69 1.88 2.59 -13.00
N ILE A 70 1.59 2.31 -11.73
CA ILE A 70 1.36 3.37 -10.77
C ILE A 70 2.62 4.22 -10.59
N ARG A 71 3.79 3.58 -10.55
CA ARG A 71 5.03 4.31 -10.33
C ARG A 71 5.43 5.22 -11.48
N MET A 72 4.84 5.01 -12.64
CA MET A 72 5.05 5.93 -13.75
C MET A 72 4.35 7.26 -13.51
N HIS A 73 3.39 7.31 -12.61
CA HIS A 73 2.57 8.49 -12.37
C HIS A 73 2.57 9.01 -10.95
N SER A 74 3.00 8.22 -9.98
CA SER A 74 2.77 8.59 -8.59
C SER A 74 3.75 7.88 -7.66
N LYS A 75 3.97 8.49 -6.49
CA LYS A 75 4.77 7.88 -5.44
C LYS A 75 3.87 7.45 -4.28
N VAL A 76 2.59 7.23 -4.55
CA VAL A 76 1.65 6.82 -3.52
C VAL A 76 2.18 5.56 -2.82
N PRO A 77 2.07 5.49 -1.49
CA PRO A 77 2.56 4.32 -0.76
C PRO A 77 1.87 3.03 -1.20
N ILE A 78 2.64 1.97 -1.34
CA ILE A 78 2.12 0.65 -1.74
C ILE A 78 2.60 -0.40 -0.76
N ILE A 79 1.65 -1.20 -0.25
CA ILE A 79 1.96 -2.38 0.54
C ILE A 79 1.64 -3.58 -0.33
N MET A 80 2.62 -4.45 -0.54
CA MET A 80 2.42 -5.66 -1.32
C MET A 80 2.09 -6.84 -0.41
N LEU A 81 1.07 -7.60 -0.79
CA LEU A 81 0.75 -8.85 -0.12
C LEU A 81 1.29 -9.98 -0.98
N THR A 82 2.12 -10.83 -0.41
CA THR A 82 2.81 -11.82 -1.22
C THR A 82 2.83 -13.17 -0.51
N ALA A 83 2.98 -14.24 -1.28
CA ALA A 83 3.13 -15.56 -0.71
C ALA A 83 4.48 -15.63 -0.01
N ARG A 84 4.53 -16.45 1.03
CA ARG A 84 5.71 -16.53 1.85
C ARG A 84 6.99 -16.85 1.08
N SER A 85 6.88 -17.64 0.05
CA SER A 85 8.06 -18.12 -0.65
C SER A 85 8.53 -17.20 -1.77
N GLU A 86 8.01 -15.99 -1.85
CA GLU A 86 8.29 -15.11 -2.98
C GLU A 86 9.41 -14.14 -2.72
N GLU A 87 10.54 -14.62 -2.27
CA GLU A 87 11.67 -13.77 -1.97
C GLU A 87 12.14 -13.00 -3.19
N ARG A 88 12.12 -13.67 -4.35
CA ARG A 88 12.53 -13.03 -5.58
C ARG A 88 11.64 -11.84 -5.92
N ASP A 89 10.34 -11.99 -5.63
CA ASP A 89 9.39 -10.93 -5.88
C ASP A 89 9.62 -9.74 -4.96
N GLU A 90 10.03 -10.00 -3.72
CA GLU A 90 10.33 -8.91 -2.80
C GLU A 90 11.49 -8.06 -3.32
N LEU A 91 12.51 -8.70 -3.84
CA LEU A 91 13.65 -7.96 -4.37
C LEU A 91 13.21 -7.10 -5.56
N GLN A 92 12.39 -7.67 -6.43
CA GLN A 92 11.87 -6.93 -7.56
C GLN A 92 11.03 -5.74 -7.11
N GLY A 93 10.25 -5.92 -6.05
CA GLY A 93 9.39 -4.87 -5.54
C GLY A 93 10.16 -3.71 -4.93
N PHE A 94 11.28 -3.99 -4.28
CA PHE A 94 12.08 -2.91 -3.73
C PHE A 94 12.62 -2.02 -4.86
N ASP A 95 12.95 -2.64 -6.00
CA ASP A 95 13.40 -1.86 -7.14
C ASP A 95 12.29 -0.96 -7.67
N LEU A 96 11.02 -1.37 -7.47
CA LEU A 96 9.88 -0.58 -7.91
C LEU A 96 9.42 0.43 -6.87
N GLY A 97 10.07 0.45 -5.69
CA GLY A 97 9.70 1.42 -4.68
C GLY A 97 8.48 1.05 -3.86
N VAL A 98 8.29 -0.24 -3.61
CA VAL A 98 7.24 -0.70 -2.72
C VAL A 98 7.62 -0.35 -1.29
N ASP A 99 6.67 0.14 -0.52
CA ASP A 99 6.95 0.64 0.84
C ASP A 99 7.01 -0.48 1.87
N GLU A 100 6.28 -1.55 1.66
CA GLU A 100 6.23 -2.62 2.64
C GLU A 100 5.77 -3.91 1.98
N TYR A 101 6.25 -5.04 2.50
CA TYR A 101 5.81 -6.36 2.09
C TYR A 101 5.22 -7.07 3.27
N ILE A 102 4.09 -7.72 3.06
CA ILE A 102 3.47 -8.52 4.11
C ILE A 102 3.21 -9.90 3.54
N SER A 103 3.77 -10.92 4.17
CA SER A 103 3.62 -12.29 3.70
C SER A 103 2.29 -12.87 4.13
N LYS A 104 1.67 -13.61 3.26
CA LYS A 104 0.46 -14.36 3.57
C LYS A 104 0.84 -15.69 4.19
N PRO A 105 0.11 -16.18 5.15
CA PRO A 105 -1.02 -15.53 5.83
C PRO A 105 -0.56 -14.46 6.80
N PHE A 106 -1.35 -13.42 6.96
CA PHE A 106 -0.97 -12.32 7.83
C PHE A 106 -2.08 -12.01 8.82
N SER A 107 -1.70 -11.27 9.86
CA SER A 107 -2.68 -10.79 10.83
C SER A 107 -3.25 -9.47 10.34
N PRO A 108 -4.58 -9.33 10.26
CA PRO A 108 -5.16 -8.05 9.86
C PRO A 108 -4.75 -6.91 10.79
N LYS A 109 -4.51 -7.21 12.06
CA LYS A 109 -4.07 -6.17 13.00
C LYS A 109 -2.68 -5.67 12.65
N ILE A 110 -1.80 -6.57 12.20
CA ILE A 110 -0.46 -6.17 11.79
C ILE A 110 -0.54 -5.34 10.52
N LEU A 111 -1.42 -5.73 9.60
CA LEU A 111 -1.59 -4.96 8.37
C LEU A 111 -2.06 -3.55 8.70
N VAL A 112 -3.04 -3.41 9.59
CA VAL A 112 -3.52 -2.09 9.99
C VAL A 112 -2.40 -1.28 10.60
N ALA A 113 -1.58 -1.90 11.46
CA ALA A 113 -0.48 -1.19 12.08
C ALA A 113 0.52 -0.67 11.04
N ARG A 114 0.78 -1.46 10.01
CA ARG A 114 1.68 -1.03 8.94
C ARG A 114 1.08 0.12 8.14
N VAL A 115 -0.22 0.03 7.86
CA VAL A 115 -0.91 1.11 7.16
C VAL A 115 -0.78 2.40 7.96
N GLU A 116 -1.04 2.35 9.25
CA GLU A 116 -0.99 3.53 10.08
C GLU A 116 0.42 4.10 10.15
N ALA A 117 1.42 3.23 10.24
CA ALA A 117 2.80 3.69 10.31
C ALA A 117 3.21 4.40 9.01
N ILE A 118 2.82 3.85 7.88
CA ILE A 118 3.17 4.45 6.60
C ILE A 118 2.44 5.78 6.42
N LEU A 119 1.17 5.83 6.75
CA LEU A 119 0.41 7.07 6.60
C LEU A 119 0.92 8.16 7.54
N ARG A 120 1.37 7.80 8.72
CA ARG A 120 1.97 8.79 9.62
C ARG A 120 3.21 9.40 8.99
N ARG A 121 4.05 8.58 8.36
CA ARG A 121 5.25 9.08 7.72
C ARG A 121 4.93 10.01 6.55
N THR A 122 3.92 9.66 5.77
CA THR A 122 3.65 10.40 4.55
C THR A 122 2.75 11.60 4.75
N GLN A 123 1.79 11.50 5.68
CA GLN A 123 0.85 12.58 5.89
C GLN A 123 1.21 13.44 7.08
N GLY A 124 1.70 12.81 8.13
CA GLY A 124 2.02 13.55 9.32
C GLY A 124 3.34 14.26 9.22
N SER A 125 4.22 13.86 8.34
CA SER A 125 5.53 14.43 8.31
C SER A 125 5.51 15.90 7.99
N GLY A 126 4.51 16.34 7.26
CA GLY A 126 4.40 17.74 6.97
C GLY A 126 4.22 18.57 8.21
N ASN A 127 3.69 17.96 9.26
CA ASN A 127 3.46 18.67 10.49
C ASN A 127 4.60 18.53 11.45
N THR A 128 5.26 17.41 11.40
CA THR A 128 6.24 17.16 12.41
C THR A 128 7.62 17.29 11.93
N ASP A 129 7.79 17.31 10.67
CA ASP A 129 9.10 17.35 10.20
C ASP A 129 9.78 18.57 10.61
N GLU A 130 9.04 19.47 11.00
CA GLU A 130 9.69 20.59 11.52
C GLU A 130 10.49 20.16 12.64
N ILE A 131 10.28 19.04 13.10
CA ILE A 131 10.99 18.60 14.12
C ILE A 131 12.03 17.77 13.75
N GLN A 132 12.00 17.08 13.02
CA GLN A 132 12.83 16.21 12.86
C GLN A 132 13.63 16.15 12.13
N PRO A 133 14.03 16.36 12.19
CA PRO A 133 14.79 16.18 11.46
C PRO A 133 15.32 15.05 11.52
N ALA A 134 15.40 14.69 11.89
CA ALA A 134 15.92 13.70 11.90
C ALA A 134 15.82 12.91 11.06
N GLU A 135 15.56 13.11 10.69
CA GLU A 135 15.51 12.53 9.97
C GLU A 135 16.11 12.33 9.26
N SER A 136 16.45 12.58 9.32
CA SER A 136 16.97 12.44 8.57
C SER A 136 17.84 11.63 8.72
N TRP A 137 18.18 11.24 9.38
CA TRP A 137 18.88 10.39 9.53
C TRP A 137 18.68 9.24 9.15
N TRP A 138 18.34 8.90 8.95
CA TRP A 138 18.05 7.90 8.38
C TRP A 138 17.77 8.00 7.20
N THR A 139 17.68 8.88 7.02
CA THR A 139 17.39 9.19 6.05
C THR A 139 18.03 9.13 5.36
N LYS A 140 18.56 9.12 5.80
CA LYS A 140 19.13 9.07 5.28
C LYS A 140 19.60 8.07 5.22
N ARG A 141 19.76 7.45 5.73
CA ARG A 141 19.88 6.52 5.52
C ARG A 141 19.49 5.91 5.07
N HIS A 142 19.29 6.07 5.09
CA HIS A 142 18.77 5.63 4.47
C HIS A 142 18.55 5.67 3.86
N ILE A 143 18.95 5.85 3.98
CA ILE A 143 18.81 5.96 3.51
C ILE A 143 18.86 5.69 3.32
N GLN A 144 19.31 5.61 3.60
CA GLN A 144 19.27 5.44 3.44
C GLN A 144 19.20 5.44 3.21
#